data_fa904cf9bdbc92125feafdbf0a032a93
#
_entry.id   fa904cf9bdbc92125feafdbf0a032a93
#
_cell.length_a   1.000
_cell.length_b   1.000
_cell.length_c   1.000
_cell.angle_alpha   90.00
_cell.angle_beta   90.00
_cell.angle_gamma   90.00
#
_symmetry.space_group_name_H-M   'P 1'
#
loop_
_entity.id
_entity.type
_entity.pdbx_description
1 polymer ?
#
loop_
_entity_poly.entity_id
_entity_poly.type
_entity_poly.pdbx_seq_one_letter_code
_entity_poly.pdbx_strand_id
1 'polypeptide(L)'
;AGVDAAVVNDRQPIGGKIRAVATFLGDPKAGDKLAGAVERQLAEAAAITRARQGHRLRILAVTASGAGGANAVMGMGTASAEMIAACGATSVGVRAGLRGYSVKFTDEGLLSMKPDVILTGDGDLKRWGGLEGYLKAFPTLAQTPAGRKNHVFVMPSEQIKVSGVGVGAGAIALARALDALSR
;
A
#
# COMPACT_ATOMS: atom_id res chain seq x y z
N ALA A 1 16.54 10.31 -33.01
CA ALA A 1 15.83 11.26 -32.19
C ALA A 1 16.07 10.88 -30.72
N GLY A 2 16.62 11.81 -29.93
CA GLY A 2 16.80 11.61 -28.49
C GLY A 2 15.43 11.64 -27.81
N VAL A 3 15.27 10.80 -26.78
CA VAL A 3 14.08 10.85 -25.91
C VAL A 3 14.53 11.53 -24.62
N ASP A 4 13.86 12.60 -24.22
CA ASP A 4 14.07 13.21 -22.93
C ASP A 4 13.60 12.25 -21.84
N ALA A 5 14.46 11.96 -20.87
CA ALA A 5 14.16 11.04 -19.78
C ALA A 5 14.52 11.66 -18.42
N ALA A 6 13.71 11.45 -17.43
CA ALA A 6 13.98 11.84 -16.05
C ALA A 6 13.81 10.65 -15.11
N VAL A 7 14.67 10.59 -14.09
CA VAL A 7 14.59 9.59 -13.03
C VAL A 7 13.95 10.24 -11.79
N VAL A 8 12.81 9.70 -11.36
CA VAL A 8 12.17 10.12 -10.12
C VAL A 8 12.71 9.28 -8.96
N ASN A 9 13.23 9.95 -7.94
CA ASN A 9 13.76 9.27 -6.76
C ASN A 9 12.61 8.58 -5.99
N ASP A 10 12.67 7.25 -5.91
CA ASP A 10 11.66 6.41 -5.25
C ASP A 10 11.62 6.59 -3.72
N ARG A 11 12.66 7.17 -3.13
CA ARG A 11 12.78 7.42 -1.68
C ARG A 11 12.06 8.66 -1.20
N GLN A 12 11.75 9.60 -2.11
CA GLN A 12 11.04 10.81 -1.70
C GLN A 12 9.55 10.54 -1.49
N PRO A 13 8.87 11.32 -0.61
CA PRO A 13 7.43 11.23 -0.42
C PRO A 13 6.65 11.46 -1.71
N ILE A 14 5.41 10.97 -1.76
CA ILE A 14 4.58 11.05 -2.97
C ILE A 14 4.41 12.47 -3.50
N GLY A 15 4.26 13.48 -2.62
CA GLY A 15 4.21 14.88 -3.03
C GLY A 15 5.44 15.33 -3.81
N GLY A 16 6.63 14.90 -3.37
CA GLY A 16 7.87 15.15 -4.09
C GLY A 16 7.93 14.47 -5.46
N LYS A 17 7.47 13.22 -5.55
CA LYS A 17 7.38 12.49 -6.83
C LYS A 17 6.45 13.20 -7.83
N ILE A 18 5.27 13.65 -7.36
CA ILE A 18 4.30 14.38 -8.19
C ILE A 18 4.92 15.69 -8.71
N ARG A 19 5.59 16.46 -7.85
CA ARG A 19 6.26 17.71 -8.24
C ARG A 19 7.37 17.46 -9.26
N ALA A 20 8.19 16.42 -9.04
CA ALA A 20 9.28 16.08 -9.97
C ALA A 20 8.76 15.74 -11.36
N VAL A 21 7.70 14.92 -11.46
CA VAL A 21 7.08 14.56 -12.74
C VAL A 21 6.48 15.79 -13.42
N ALA A 22 5.75 16.63 -12.69
CA ALA A 22 5.12 17.83 -13.25
C ALA A 22 6.16 18.85 -13.73
N THR A 23 7.27 19.01 -12.99
CA THR A 23 8.39 19.86 -13.41
C THR A 23 9.01 19.35 -14.72
N PHE A 24 9.24 18.04 -14.83
CA PHE A 24 9.74 17.44 -16.05
C PHE A 24 8.80 17.65 -17.25
N LEU A 25 7.48 17.61 -17.01
CA LEU A 25 6.46 17.86 -18.02
C LEU A 25 6.22 19.34 -18.33
N GLY A 26 6.93 20.26 -17.66
CA GLY A 26 6.83 21.71 -17.89
C GLY A 26 5.71 22.42 -17.17
N ASP A 27 4.98 21.75 -16.26
CA ASP A 27 3.90 22.36 -15.47
C ASP A 27 4.11 22.19 -13.94
N PRO A 28 5.09 22.88 -13.36
CA PRO A 28 5.35 22.78 -11.92
C PRO A 28 4.18 23.30 -11.07
N LYS A 29 3.38 24.27 -11.58
CA LYS A 29 2.21 24.79 -10.83
C LYS A 29 1.11 23.74 -10.67
N ALA A 30 0.82 22.96 -11.70
CA ALA A 30 -0.08 21.83 -11.58
C ALA A 30 0.48 20.78 -10.61
N GLY A 31 1.78 20.55 -10.63
CA GLY A 31 2.48 19.68 -9.70
C GLY A 31 2.28 20.06 -8.25
N ASP A 32 2.46 21.35 -7.91
CA ASP A 32 2.25 21.87 -6.56
C ASP A 32 0.80 21.71 -6.10
N LYS A 33 -0.16 22.01 -6.97
CA LYS A 33 -1.59 21.86 -6.68
C LYS A 33 -1.95 20.40 -6.39
N LEU A 34 -1.51 19.47 -7.23
CA LEU A 34 -1.78 18.03 -7.09
C LEU A 34 -1.09 17.45 -5.85
N ALA A 35 0.18 17.76 -5.64
CA ALA A 35 0.92 17.33 -4.48
C ALA A 35 0.29 17.82 -3.18
N GLY A 36 -0.06 19.11 -3.10
CA GLY A 36 -0.74 19.68 -1.96
C GLY A 36 -2.11 19.04 -1.68
N ALA A 37 -2.85 18.64 -2.72
CA ALA A 37 -4.11 17.91 -2.54
C ALA A 37 -3.87 16.53 -1.90
N VAL A 38 -2.90 15.77 -2.39
CA VAL A 38 -2.54 14.46 -1.83
C VAL A 38 -2.04 14.59 -0.39
N GLU A 39 -1.18 15.56 -0.11
CA GLU A 39 -0.64 15.82 1.24
C GLU A 39 -1.77 16.15 2.25
N ARG A 40 -2.76 16.93 1.85
CA ARG A 40 -3.96 17.20 2.69
C ARG A 40 -4.76 15.92 2.95
N GLN A 41 -4.96 15.06 1.94
CA GLN A 41 -5.66 13.79 2.11
C GLN A 41 -4.91 12.82 3.02
N LEU A 42 -3.58 12.78 2.95
CA LEU A 42 -2.76 12.00 3.88
C LEU A 42 -2.90 12.52 5.32
N ALA A 43 -2.93 13.84 5.51
CA ALA A 43 -3.18 14.45 6.81
C ALA A 43 -4.59 14.16 7.34
N GLU A 44 -5.61 14.13 6.47
CA GLU A 44 -6.98 13.70 6.82
C GLU A 44 -7.00 12.24 7.29
N ALA A 45 -6.35 11.33 6.57
CA ALA A 45 -6.22 9.94 6.97
C ALA A 45 -5.58 9.80 8.35
N ALA A 46 -4.51 10.56 8.62
CA ALA A 46 -3.87 10.63 9.93
C ALA A 46 -4.82 11.15 11.03
N ALA A 47 -5.67 12.11 10.71
CA ALA A 47 -6.65 12.65 11.66
C ALA A 47 -7.72 11.60 12.03
N ILE A 48 -8.22 10.83 11.05
CA ILE A 48 -9.20 9.75 11.28
C ILE A 48 -8.66 8.70 12.26
N THR A 49 -7.38 8.34 12.11
CA THR A 49 -6.78 7.28 12.93
C THR A 49 -6.13 7.76 14.23
N ARG A 50 -6.04 9.08 14.45
CA ARG A 50 -5.38 9.67 15.63
C ARG A 50 -6.02 9.25 16.95
N ALA A 51 -7.33 9.04 16.99
CA ALA A 51 -8.07 8.64 18.19
C ALA A 51 -7.72 7.21 18.66
N ARG A 52 -7.03 6.43 17.84
CA ARG A 52 -6.56 5.08 18.16
C ARG A 52 -5.29 5.15 19.01
N GLN A 53 -5.44 5.51 20.26
CA GLN A 53 -4.32 5.47 21.19
C GLN A 53 -4.01 4.01 21.55
N GLY A 54 -2.79 3.55 21.18
CA GLY A 54 -2.18 2.37 21.79
C GLY A 54 -1.98 1.15 20.88
N HIS A 55 -2.70 0.94 19.79
CA HIS A 55 -2.51 -0.23 18.92
C HIS A 55 -2.13 0.16 17.49
N ARG A 56 -0.85 0.12 17.19
CA ARG A 56 -0.37 0.20 15.80
C ARG A 56 -0.63 -1.12 15.10
N LEU A 57 -1.72 -1.19 14.35
CA LEU A 57 -2.03 -2.35 13.52
C LEU A 57 -0.89 -2.64 12.55
N ARG A 58 -0.53 -3.91 12.42
CA ARG A 58 0.47 -4.40 11.48
C ARG A 58 -0.23 -4.76 10.17
N ILE A 59 0.12 -4.06 9.11
CA ILE A 59 -0.51 -4.23 7.79
C ILE A 59 0.48 -4.87 6.84
N LEU A 60 0.07 -5.98 6.25
CA LEU A 60 0.76 -6.66 5.17
C LEU A 60 0.14 -6.24 3.84
N ALA A 61 0.82 -5.38 3.09
CA ALA A 61 0.42 -5.05 1.74
C ALA A 61 1.05 -6.05 0.76
N VAL A 62 0.19 -6.74 -0.01
CA VAL A 62 0.61 -7.78 -0.97
C VAL A 62 -0.08 -7.60 -2.30
N THR A 63 0.57 -8.08 -3.36
CA THR A 63 -0.01 -8.24 -4.69
C THR A 63 0.39 -9.59 -5.26
N ALA A 64 -0.52 -10.22 -5.99
CA ALA A 64 -0.18 -11.39 -6.78
C ALA A 64 0.64 -10.95 -7.99
N SER A 65 1.90 -11.37 -8.06
CA SER A 65 2.75 -11.09 -9.21
C SER A 65 2.79 -12.29 -10.15
N GLY A 66 2.36 -12.07 -11.39
CA GLY A 66 2.71 -12.90 -12.53
C GLY A 66 2.11 -14.31 -12.61
N ALA A 67 2.46 -15.00 -13.68
CA ALA A 67 2.21 -16.41 -13.91
C ALA A 67 3.14 -17.23 -12.99
N GLY A 68 2.55 -17.98 -12.06
CA GLY A 68 3.29 -18.78 -11.09
C GLY A 68 2.93 -18.48 -9.63
N GLY A 69 2.06 -17.49 -9.39
CA GLY A 69 1.40 -17.33 -8.10
C GLY A 69 2.27 -16.81 -6.95
N ALA A 70 3.46 -16.28 -7.22
CA ALA A 70 4.24 -15.64 -6.15
C ALA A 70 3.59 -14.33 -5.71
N ASN A 71 3.32 -14.19 -4.41
CA ASN A 71 2.97 -12.89 -3.84
C ASN A 71 4.21 -12.00 -3.78
N ALA A 72 4.02 -10.72 -4.07
CA ALA A 72 5.00 -9.70 -3.76
C ALA A 72 4.55 -8.92 -2.52
N VAL A 73 5.39 -8.83 -1.52
CA VAL A 73 5.20 -7.96 -0.36
C VAL A 73 5.65 -6.56 -0.73
N MET A 74 4.78 -5.59 -0.50
CA MET A 74 5.05 -4.19 -0.77
C MET A 74 5.84 -3.57 0.39
N GLY A 75 7.04 -3.07 0.07
CA GLY A 75 7.97 -2.47 1.01
C GLY A 75 8.10 -0.95 0.85
N MET A 76 9.23 -0.44 1.30
CA MET A 76 9.57 0.99 1.22
C MET A 76 9.53 1.50 -0.23
N GLY A 77 9.03 2.73 -0.43
CA GLY A 77 8.92 3.38 -1.73
C GLY A 77 7.64 3.08 -2.50
N THR A 78 6.76 2.20 -1.98
CA THR A 78 5.46 1.88 -2.59
C THR A 78 4.36 2.82 -2.10
N ALA A 79 3.30 2.97 -2.90
CA ALA A 79 2.10 3.72 -2.53
C ALA A 79 1.47 3.20 -1.23
N SER A 80 1.36 1.88 -1.10
CA SER A 80 0.80 1.24 0.10
C SER A 80 1.60 1.55 1.37
N ALA A 81 2.94 1.62 1.28
CA ALA A 81 3.77 1.96 2.44
C ALA A 81 3.49 3.38 2.94
N GLU A 82 3.29 4.34 2.03
CA GLU A 82 2.95 5.72 2.40
C GLU A 82 1.54 5.82 3.00
N MET A 83 0.55 5.14 2.41
CA MET A 83 -0.81 5.08 2.96
C MET A 83 -0.84 4.49 4.37
N ILE A 84 -0.16 3.36 4.57
CA ILE A 84 -0.07 2.69 5.87
C ILE A 84 0.58 3.61 6.91
N ALA A 85 1.66 4.30 6.54
CA ALA A 85 2.34 5.24 7.42
C ALA A 85 1.45 6.44 7.78
N ALA A 86 0.71 7.01 6.81
CA ALA A 86 -0.24 8.10 7.05
C ALA A 86 -1.35 7.69 8.03
N CYS A 87 -1.80 6.43 7.99
CA CYS A 87 -2.76 5.88 8.95
C CYS A 87 -2.15 5.56 10.33
N GLY A 88 -0.89 5.90 10.60
CA GLY A 88 -0.22 5.57 11.87
C GLY A 88 -0.03 4.08 12.11
N ALA A 89 -0.26 3.23 11.10
CA ALA A 89 -0.08 1.80 11.16
C ALA A 89 1.36 1.38 10.81
N THR A 90 1.69 0.12 11.05
CA THR A 90 3.00 -0.44 10.74
C THR A 90 2.94 -1.27 9.46
N SER A 91 3.62 -0.85 8.41
CA SER A 91 3.86 -1.71 7.24
C SER A 91 4.86 -2.80 7.61
N VAL A 92 4.42 -4.07 7.59
CA VAL A 92 5.30 -5.18 7.95
C VAL A 92 6.39 -5.41 6.90
N GLY A 93 6.13 -5.12 5.62
CA GLY A 93 7.13 -5.18 4.57
C GLY A 93 8.25 -4.14 4.78
N VAL A 94 7.90 -2.91 5.12
CA VAL A 94 8.88 -1.86 5.46
C VAL A 94 9.68 -2.25 6.70
N ARG A 95 9.02 -2.75 7.75
CA ARG A 95 9.67 -3.21 8.98
C ARG A 95 10.63 -4.36 8.74
N ALA A 96 10.34 -5.25 7.79
CA ALA A 96 11.22 -6.33 7.36
C ALA A 96 12.36 -5.87 6.44
N GLY A 97 12.51 -4.56 6.19
CA GLY A 97 13.55 -4.00 5.34
C GLY A 97 13.31 -4.17 3.83
N LEU A 98 12.11 -4.60 3.43
CA LEU A 98 11.79 -4.81 2.03
C LEU A 98 11.62 -3.47 1.30
N ARG A 99 11.98 -3.45 0.01
CA ARG A 99 11.86 -2.30 -0.89
C ARG A 99 11.05 -2.67 -2.13
N GLY A 100 10.26 -1.72 -2.61
CA GLY A 100 9.43 -1.93 -3.79
C GLY A 100 8.50 -3.13 -3.64
N TYR A 101 8.36 -3.89 -4.70
CA TYR A 101 7.59 -5.12 -4.76
C TYR A 101 8.53 -6.32 -4.59
N SER A 102 8.69 -6.80 -3.37
CA SER A 102 9.65 -7.86 -3.07
C SER A 102 9.00 -9.23 -3.06
N VAL A 103 9.56 -10.16 -3.82
CA VAL A 103 9.24 -11.59 -3.79
C VAL A 103 10.26 -12.39 -2.96
N LYS A 104 11.24 -11.71 -2.37
CA LYS A 104 12.33 -12.32 -1.59
C LYS A 104 11.90 -12.49 -0.14
N PHE A 105 10.97 -13.39 0.12
CA PHE A 105 10.60 -13.81 1.47
C PHE A 105 10.20 -15.28 1.44
N THR A 106 10.35 -15.95 2.57
CA THR A 106 9.90 -17.33 2.77
C THR A 106 8.50 -17.35 3.39
N ASP A 107 7.84 -18.50 3.33
CA ASP A 107 6.55 -18.69 4.01
C ASP A 107 6.67 -18.48 5.51
N GLU A 108 7.75 -18.97 6.14
CA GLU A 108 8.04 -18.74 7.56
C GLU A 108 8.27 -17.24 7.85
N GLY A 109 8.98 -16.57 6.96
CA GLY A 109 9.17 -15.10 7.03
C GLY A 109 7.84 -14.37 7.00
N LEU A 110 6.94 -14.74 6.09
CA LEU A 110 5.61 -14.14 5.98
C LEU A 110 4.77 -14.40 7.25
N LEU A 111 4.76 -15.64 7.75
CA LEU A 111 4.04 -15.99 8.97
C LEU A 111 4.60 -15.27 10.21
N SER A 112 5.92 -15.09 10.27
CA SER A 112 6.59 -14.37 11.37
C SER A 112 6.24 -12.87 11.41
N MET A 113 5.80 -12.28 10.29
CA MET A 113 5.35 -10.90 10.25
C MET A 113 4.07 -10.67 11.06
N LYS A 114 3.26 -11.72 11.29
CA LYS A 114 2.02 -11.71 12.08
C LYS A 114 1.13 -10.49 11.79
N PRO A 115 0.71 -10.27 10.54
CA PRO A 115 -0.12 -9.11 10.21
C PRO A 115 -1.49 -9.19 10.89
N ASP A 116 -2.01 -8.02 11.27
CA ASP A 116 -3.37 -7.85 11.80
C ASP A 116 -4.38 -7.59 10.67
N VAL A 117 -3.89 -7.04 9.54
CA VAL A 117 -4.65 -6.76 8.32
C VAL A 117 -3.81 -7.11 7.09
N ILE A 118 -4.45 -7.71 6.08
CA ILE A 118 -3.91 -7.85 4.72
C ILE A 118 -4.52 -6.74 3.86
N LEU A 119 -3.69 -6.02 3.13
CA LEU A 119 -4.09 -5.01 2.16
C LEU A 119 -3.72 -5.50 0.76
N THR A 120 -4.70 -5.59 -0.14
CA THR A 120 -4.49 -6.08 -1.52
C THR A 120 -5.37 -5.33 -2.52
N GLY A 121 -5.08 -5.50 -3.81
CA GLY A 121 -5.83 -4.88 -4.90
C GLY A 121 -7.02 -5.72 -5.37
N ASP A 122 -8.09 -5.05 -5.81
CA ASP A 122 -9.28 -5.70 -6.37
C ASP A 122 -8.97 -6.56 -7.60
N GLY A 123 -8.01 -6.14 -8.43
CA GLY A 123 -7.55 -6.92 -9.58
C GLY A 123 -6.90 -8.24 -9.20
N ASP A 124 -6.25 -8.29 -8.01
CA ASP A 124 -5.67 -9.54 -7.52
C ASP A 124 -6.77 -10.51 -7.11
N LEU A 125 -7.82 -10.04 -6.42
CA LEU A 125 -8.96 -10.88 -6.06
C LEU A 125 -9.75 -11.38 -7.29
N LYS A 126 -10.01 -10.49 -8.26
CA LYS A 126 -10.72 -10.86 -9.50
C LYS A 126 -10.01 -11.98 -10.23
N ARG A 127 -8.67 -11.97 -10.28
CA ARG A 127 -7.87 -13.02 -10.93
C ARG A 127 -8.09 -14.40 -10.30
N TRP A 128 -8.36 -14.47 -9.00
CA TRP A 128 -8.46 -15.71 -8.23
C TRP A 128 -9.90 -16.08 -7.84
N GLY A 129 -10.90 -15.44 -8.47
CA GLY A 129 -12.31 -15.75 -8.20
C GLY A 129 -12.83 -15.24 -6.84
N GLY A 130 -12.28 -14.13 -6.36
CA GLY A 130 -12.66 -13.51 -5.09
C GLY A 130 -11.73 -13.86 -3.93
N LEU A 131 -12.15 -13.48 -2.72
CA LEU A 131 -11.31 -13.63 -1.52
C LEU A 131 -11.03 -15.09 -1.18
N GLU A 132 -12.03 -15.97 -1.28
CA GLU A 132 -11.87 -17.39 -0.99
C GLU A 132 -10.86 -18.04 -1.95
N GLY A 133 -11.01 -17.82 -3.25
CA GLY A 133 -10.07 -18.31 -4.25
C GLY A 133 -8.66 -17.74 -4.07
N TYR A 134 -8.56 -16.46 -3.70
CA TYR A 134 -7.28 -15.83 -3.40
C TYR A 134 -6.57 -16.47 -2.20
N LEU A 135 -7.27 -16.67 -1.08
CA LEU A 135 -6.69 -17.31 0.11
C LEU A 135 -6.38 -18.79 -0.11
N LYS A 136 -7.16 -19.49 -0.94
CA LYS A 136 -6.88 -20.88 -1.35
C LYS A 136 -5.62 -20.97 -2.22
N ALA A 137 -5.42 -20.02 -3.12
CA ALA A 137 -4.22 -19.95 -3.96
C ALA A 137 -2.95 -19.57 -3.17
N PHE A 138 -3.12 -18.87 -2.06
CA PHE A 138 -2.04 -18.39 -1.20
C PHE A 138 -2.24 -18.83 0.27
N PRO A 139 -2.07 -20.13 0.57
CA PRO A 139 -2.39 -20.69 1.89
C PRO A 139 -1.58 -20.07 3.04
N THR A 140 -0.37 -19.60 2.77
CA THR A 140 0.44 -18.89 3.77
C THR A 140 -0.24 -17.61 4.25
N LEU A 141 -0.90 -16.85 3.35
CA LEU A 141 -1.69 -15.67 3.75
C LEU A 141 -2.87 -16.07 4.63
N ALA A 142 -3.57 -17.16 4.28
CA ALA A 142 -4.70 -17.67 5.05
C ALA A 142 -4.30 -18.09 6.48
N GLN A 143 -3.05 -18.55 6.66
CA GLN A 143 -2.52 -18.95 7.97
C GLN A 143 -2.07 -17.78 8.85
N THR A 144 -1.96 -16.58 8.33
CA THR A 144 -1.64 -15.40 9.14
C THR A 144 -2.78 -15.05 10.10
N PRO A 145 -2.53 -14.27 11.16
CA PRO A 145 -3.61 -13.77 12.04
C PRO A 145 -4.70 -13.01 11.27
N ALA A 146 -4.30 -12.19 10.28
CA ALA A 146 -5.22 -11.47 9.42
C ALA A 146 -6.07 -12.40 8.54
N GLY A 147 -5.43 -13.41 7.90
CA GLY A 147 -6.11 -14.37 7.06
C GLY A 147 -7.15 -15.20 7.82
N ARG A 148 -6.80 -15.72 9.00
CA ARG A 148 -7.73 -16.48 9.86
C ARG A 148 -8.95 -15.69 10.30
N LYS A 149 -8.83 -14.36 10.44
CA LYS A 149 -9.92 -13.46 10.84
C LYS A 149 -10.65 -12.84 9.65
N ASN A 150 -10.25 -13.18 8.42
CA ASN A 150 -10.72 -12.52 7.19
C ASN A 150 -10.53 -10.99 7.21
N HIS A 151 -9.53 -10.49 7.93
CA HIS A 151 -9.17 -9.08 7.95
C HIS A 151 -8.38 -8.73 6.67
N VAL A 152 -9.04 -8.83 5.53
CA VAL A 152 -8.50 -8.50 4.21
C VAL A 152 -9.20 -7.25 3.70
N PHE A 153 -8.45 -6.16 3.60
CA PHE A 153 -8.93 -4.93 3.02
C PHE A 153 -8.55 -4.88 1.54
N VAL A 154 -9.56 -4.73 0.71
CA VAL A 154 -9.44 -4.69 -0.75
C VAL A 154 -9.69 -3.29 -1.23
N MET A 155 -8.80 -2.76 -2.07
CA MET A 155 -8.95 -1.44 -2.65
C MET A 155 -8.64 -1.47 -4.16
N PRO A 156 -9.01 -0.42 -4.91
CA PRO A 156 -8.66 -0.32 -6.32
C PRO A 156 -7.16 -0.52 -6.55
N SER A 157 -6.80 -1.38 -7.49
CA SER A 157 -5.40 -1.75 -7.75
C SER A 157 -4.52 -0.55 -8.11
N GLU A 158 -5.07 0.45 -8.80
CA GLU A 158 -4.35 1.68 -9.14
C GLU A 158 -3.98 2.51 -7.90
N GLN A 159 -4.78 2.47 -6.83
CA GLN A 159 -4.47 3.21 -5.60
C GLN A 159 -3.36 2.54 -4.79
N ILE A 160 -3.32 1.22 -4.76
CA ILE A 160 -2.34 0.48 -3.97
C ILE A 160 -1.01 0.27 -4.70
N LYS A 161 -1.04 0.16 -6.04
CA LYS A 161 0.12 -0.19 -6.86
C LYS A 161 0.81 1.01 -7.49
N VAL A 162 0.09 2.11 -7.73
CA VAL A 162 0.62 3.27 -8.45
C VAL A 162 0.93 4.40 -7.47
N SER A 163 2.20 4.80 -7.43
CA SER A 163 2.63 5.98 -6.64
C SER A 163 2.23 7.26 -7.39
N GLY A 164 1.00 7.70 -7.21
CA GLY A 164 0.43 8.85 -7.89
C GLY A 164 -0.64 9.56 -7.05
N VAL A 165 -1.47 10.36 -7.70
CA VAL A 165 -2.49 11.21 -7.06
C VAL A 165 -3.56 10.41 -6.30
N GLY A 166 -3.75 9.12 -6.61
CA GLY A 166 -4.71 8.24 -5.92
C GLY A 166 -4.31 7.84 -4.51
N VAL A 167 -3.04 8.03 -4.12
CA VAL A 167 -2.51 7.60 -2.80
C VAL A 167 -3.25 8.28 -1.64
N GLY A 168 -3.61 9.55 -1.77
CA GLY A 168 -4.33 10.29 -0.74
C GLY A 168 -5.72 9.73 -0.47
N ALA A 169 -6.51 9.53 -1.54
CA ALA A 169 -7.84 8.92 -1.43
C ALA A 169 -7.77 7.49 -0.88
N GLY A 170 -6.78 6.71 -1.32
CA GLY A 170 -6.51 5.37 -0.79
C GLY A 170 -6.20 5.38 0.71
N ALA A 171 -5.41 6.35 1.18
CA ALA A 171 -5.11 6.50 2.61
C ALA A 171 -6.36 6.79 3.44
N ILE A 172 -7.27 7.67 2.97
CA ILE A 172 -8.53 7.96 3.64
C ILE A 172 -9.41 6.69 3.71
N ALA A 173 -9.53 5.94 2.60
CA ALA A 173 -10.29 4.71 2.57
C ALA A 173 -9.72 3.66 3.54
N LEU A 174 -8.39 3.49 3.56
CA LEU A 174 -7.71 2.62 4.52
C LEU A 174 -7.96 3.08 5.96
N ALA A 175 -7.81 4.37 6.26
CA ALA A 175 -8.03 4.91 7.60
C ALA A 175 -9.43 4.61 8.14
N ARG A 176 -10.48 4.79 7.31
CA ARG A 176 -11.87 4.47 7.65
C ARG A 176 -12.08 2.98 7.91
N ALA A 177 -11.52 2.11 7.05
CA ALA A 177 -11.60 0.68 7.25
C ALA A 177 -10.91 0.23 8.54
N LEU A 178 -9.74 0.79 8.83
CA LEU A 178 -9.03 0.52 10.07
C LEU A 178 -9.79 1.03 11.30
N ASP A 179 -10.47 2.16 11.22
CA ASP A 179 -11.32 2.68 12.30
C ASP A 179 -12.50 1.76 12.58
N ALA A 180 -13.10 1.20 11.55
CA ALA A 180 -14.20 0.23 11.68
C ALA A 180 -13.79 -1.09 12.36
N LEU A 181 -12.55 -1.57 12.13
CA LEU A 181 -12.01 -2.78 12.77
C LEU A 181 -11.77 -2.64 14.28
N SER A 182 -11.81 -1.43 14.82
CA SER A 182 -11.47 -1.16 16.22
C SER A 182 -12.69 -0.94 17.12
N ARG A 183 -13.88 -0.96 16.52
CA ARG A 183 -15.18 -0.87 17.20
C ARG A 183 -15.73 -2.26 17.46
#